data_c845f53ca8ae5aab665048a3ad6a4f17
#
_entry.id   c845f53ca8ae5aab665048a3ad6a4f17
#
_cell.length_a   1.000
_cell.length_b   1.000
_cell.length_c   1.000
_cell.angle_alpha   90.00
_cell.angle_beta   90.00
_cell.angle_gamma   90.00
#
_symmetry.space_group_name_H-M   'P 1'
#
loop_
_entity.id
_entity.type
_entity.pdbx_description
1 polymer ?
#
loop_
_entity_poly.entity_id
_entity_poly.type
_entity_poly.pdbx_seq_one_letter_code
_entity_poly.pdbx_strand_id
1 'polypeptide(L)'
;MNIFNELGGLAISTRLQQLSDQFRKDGAVIYTANNIDFEPKWFPVIYALHVKQALSILELSEEIGYAHPSTITLLKELEKHGLIESFKDGKDERKRMVRLSEKAQLLIQKMQPVWEVMRKAAEEITNTANNLLLAMDEAAYQIKKESFFDRYQRLSQEETTSAIKIVDYTKAYAKAFYDLNYAWISDAYEVEPEDEKVLEDPEKYYLKDGGAILIALYQDEPVGTCALKWGEPGVVEMSKMTVSKAMRGKKIGDLLGNAVIEKARELGAQKVILYSNKKGSAAGINLYRKLGFIEAPLTGHNFKRADIKMELAL
;
A
#
# COMPACT_ATOMS: atom_id res chain seq x y z
N MET A 1 14.34 -24.99 19.14
CA MET A 1 13.91 -23.56 19.01
C MET A 1 12.56 -23.59 18.30
N ASN A 2 11.55 -22.84 18.75
CA ASN A 2 10.24 -22.84 18.08
C ASN A 2 10.36 -22.03 16.79
N ILE A 3 9.96 -22.58 15.65
CA ILE A 3 10.01 -21.94 14.33
C ILE A 3 9.38 -20.53 14.31
N PHE A 4 8.37 -20.28 15.14
CA PHE A 4 7.73 -18.97 15.26
C PHE A 4 8.62 -17.87 15.88
N ASN A 5 9.69 -18.26 16.59
CA ASN A 5 10.66 -17.28 17.10
C ASN A 5 11.60 -16.79 16.00
N GLU A 6 11.87 -17.62 14.99
CA GLU A 6 12.69 -17.26 13.83
C GLU A 6 11.91 -16.37 12.85
N LEU A 7 10.59 -16.60 12.72
CA LEU A 7 9.72 -15.82 11.81
C LEU A 7 9.42 -14.40 12.30
N GLY A 8 9.65 -14.09 13.59
CA GLY A 8 9.41 -12.76 14.13
C GLY A 8 8.01 -12.23 13.83
N GLY A 9 7.92 -11.06 13.22
CA GLY A 9 6.64 -10.41 12.88
C GLY A 9 5.76 -11.19 11.89
N LEU A 10 6.33 -12.06 11.06
CA LEU A 10 5.56 -12.90 10.13
C LEU A 10 4.67 -13.92 10.86
N ALA A 11 5.03 -14.29 12.08
CA ALA A 11 4.26 -15.26 12.87
C ALA A 11 3.14 -14.62 13.69
N ILE A 12 2.95 -13.30 13.65
CA ILE A 12 2.05 -12.59 14.59
C ILE A 12 0.61 -13.12 14.54
N SER A 13 0.03 -13.28 13.35
CA SER A 13 -1.35 -13.78 13.21
C SER A 13 -1.51 -15.19 13.75
N THR A 14 -0.55 -16.08 13.47
CA THR A 14 -0.56 -17.47 13.97
C THR A 14 -0.43 -17.52 15.49
N ARG A 15 0.44 -16.70 16.08
CA ARG A 15 0.63 -16.63 17.54
C ARG A 15 -0.62 -16.12 18.25
N LEU A 16 -1.24 -15.06 17.72
CA LEU A 16 -2.50 -14.52 18.26
C LEU A 16 -3.63 -15.56 18.16
N GLN A 17 -3.71 -16.30 17.04
CA GLN A 17 -4.69 -17.36 16.86
C GLN A 17 -4.49 -18.48 17.89
N GLN A 18 -3.26 -18.97 18.06
CA GLN A 18 -2.95 -20.03 19.04
C GLN A 18 -3.32 -19.60 20.48
N LEU A 19 -3.01 -18.35 20.84
CA LEU A 19 -3.36 -17.81 22.16
C LEU A 19 -4.88 -17.71 22.33
N SER A 20 -5.59 -17.21 21.33
CA SER A 20 -7.05 -17.13 21.30
C SER A 20 -7.70 -18.49 21.44
N ASP A 21 -7.19 -19.49 20.71
CA ASP A 21 -7.73 -20.87 20.76
C ASP A 21 -7.52 -21.50 22.12
N GLN A 22 -6.37 -21.24 22.80
CA GLN A 22 -6.13 -21.74 24.15
C GLN A 22 -7.12 -21.10 25.14
N PHE A 23 -7.32 -19.78 25.12
CA PHE A 23 -8.32 -19.12 25.97
C PHE A 23 -9.74 -19.65 25.74
N ARG A 24 -10.13 -19.91 24.50
CA ARG A 24 -11.43 -20.50 24.16
C ARG A 24 -11.58 -21.91 24.68
N LYS A 25 -10.55 -22.74 24.53
CA LYS A 25 -10.52 -24.12 25.00
C LYS A 25 -10.68 -24.16 26.53
N ASP A 26 -9.88 -23.39 27.25
CA ASP A 26 -9.94 -23.33 28.71
C ASP A 26 -11.26 -22.73 29.19
N GLY A 27 -11.79 -21.71 28.50
CA GLY A 27 -13.10 -21.13 28.76
C GLY A 27 -14.23 -22.15 28.66
N ALA A 28 -14.20 -23.04 27.65
CA ALA A 28 -15.19 -24.12 27.52
C ALA A 28 -15.12 -25.11 28.71
N VAL A 29 -13.89 -25.47 29.14
CA VAL A 29 -13.68 -26.34 30.33
C VAL A 29 -14.22 -25.66 31.58
N ILE A 30 -13.99 -24.36 31.76
CA ILE A 30 -14.50 -23.60 32.93
C ILE A 30 -16.02 -23.60 32.96
N TYR A 31 -16.70 -23.34 31.83
CA TYR A 31 -18.17 -23.37 31.77
C TYR A 31 -18.70 -24.77 32.10
N THR A 32 -18.10 -25.82 31.52
CA THR A 32 -18.50 -27.19 31.81
C THR A 32 -18.32 -27.55 33.29
N ALA A 33 -17.19 -27.17 33.90
CA ALA A 33 -16.91 -27.39 35.33
C ALA A 33 -17.89 -26.68 36.25
N ASN A 34 -18.54 -25.62 35.81
CA ASN A 34 -19.55 -24.87 36.56
C ASN A 34 -20.99 -25.23 36.16
N ASN A 35 -21.21 -26.31 35.42
CA ASN A 35 -22.51 -26.75 34.92
C ASN A 35 -23.23 -25.65 34.11
N ILE A 36 -22.50 -24.93 33.29
CA ILE A 36 -22.97 -23.85 32.42
C ILE A 36 -22.90 -24.38 30.99
N ASP A 37 -24.04 -24.51 30.33
CA ASP A 37 -24.14 -24.85 28.89
C ASP A 37 -23.96 -23.59 28.07
N PHE A 38 -22.69 -23.26 27.77
CA PHE A 38 -22.34 -22.05 27.06
C PHE A 38 -21.05 -22.23 26.24
N GLU A 39 -21.07 -21.80 24.98
CA GLU A 39 -19.87 -21.83 24.12
C GLU A 39 -19.11 -20.49 24.18
N PRO A 40 -17.80 -20.48 24.40
CA PRO A 40 -17.00 -19.24 24.49
C PRO A 40 -17.13 -18.32 23.26
N LYS A 41 -17.40 -18.84 22.08
CA LYS A 41 -17.61 -18.05 20.87
C LYS A 41 -18.87 -17.16 20.93
N TRP A 42 -19.83 -17.47 21.80
CA TRP A 42 -21.06 -16.70 21.99
C TRP A 42 -20.85 -15.47 22.88
N PHE A 43 -19.79 -15.47 23.69
CA PHE A 43 -19.52 -14.45 24.69
C PHE A 43 -19.57 -13.03 24.16
N PRO A 44 -18.92 -12.64 23.01
CA PRO A 44 -18.93 -11.26 22.55
C PRO A 44 -20.34 -10.73 22.29
N VAL A 45 -21.19 -11.55 21.66
CA VAL A 45 -22.59 -11.16 21.34
C VAL A 45 -23.41 -11.05 22.61
N ILE A 46 -23.37 -12.07 23.49
CA ILE A 46 -24.14 -12.10 24.74
C ILE A 46 -23.72 -10.94 25.64
N TYR A 47 -22.43 -10.66 25.77
CA TYR A 47 -21.92 -9.57 26.60
C TYR A 47 -22.29 -8.19 26.01
N ALA A 48 -22.16 -7.98 24.70
CA ALA A 48 -22.58 -6.74 24.05
C ALA A 48 -24.06 -6.45 24.29
N LEU A 49 -24.92 -7.47 24.09
CA LEU A 49 -26.36 -7.33 24.33
C LEU A 49 -26.72 -7.20 25.83
N HIS A 50 -25.93 -7.76 26.74
CA HIS A 50 -26.09 -7.54 28.18
C HIS A 50 -25.85 -6.07 28.56
N VAL A 51 -24.84 -5.45 27.99
CA VAL A 51 -24.49 -4.04 28.28
C VAL A 51 -25.41 -3.05 27.55
N LYS A 52 -25.65 -3.28 26.27
CA LYS A 52 -26.35 -2.32 25.38
C LYS A 52 -27.85 -2.58 25.28
N GLN A 53 -28.36 -3.67 25.86
CA GLN A 53 -29.74 -4.13 25.88
C GLN A 53 -30.28 -4.60 24.53
N ALA A 54 -30.21 -3.79 23.47
CA ALA A 54 -30.61 -4.15 22.12
C ALA A 54 -29.74 -3.44 21.09
N LEU A 55 -29.39 -4.14 20.04
CA LEU A 55 -28.59 -3.62 18.92
C LEU A 55 -29.16 -4.12 17.59
N SER A 56 -29.00 -3.35 16.52
CA SER A 56 -29.14 -3.86 15.17
C SER A 56 -27.97 -4.80 14.81
N ILE A 57 -28.13 -5.61 13.79
CA ILE A 57 -27.05 -6.53 13.34
C ILE A 57 -25.78 -5.73 12.95
N LEU A 58 -25.95 -4.55 12.34
CA LEU A 58 -24.82 -3.71 11.95
C LEU A 58 -24.10 -3.17 13.19
N GLU A 59 -24.82 -2.51 14.10
CA GLU A 59 -24.26 -2.00 15.35
C GLU A 59 -23.57 -3.10 16.16
N LEU A 60 -24.14 -4.30 16.21
CA LEU A 60 -23.55 -5.43 16.91
C LEU A 60 -22.26 -5.90 16.24
N SER A 61 -22.23 -5.98 14.90
CA SER A 61 -20.98 -6.36 14.19
C SER A 61 -19.86 -5.35 14.38
N GLU A 62 -20.19 -4.07 14.42
CA GLU A 62 -19.23 -2.99 14.71
C GLU A 62 -18.72 -3.08 16.18
N GLU A 63 -19.64 -3.28 17.15
CA GLU A 63 -19.29 -3.38 18.57
C GLU A 63 -18.36 -4.55 18.88
N ILE A 64 -18.63 -5.74 18.28
CA ILE A 64 -17.79 -6.93 18.53
C ILE A 64 -16.61 -7.09 17.55
N GLY A 65 -16.49 -6.20 16.56
CA GLY A 65 -15.41 -6.22 15.56
C GLY A 65 -15.46 -7.42 14.60
N TYR A 66 -16.64 -8.02 14.37
CA TYR A 66 -16.79 -9.18 13.47
C TYR A 66 -17.32 -8.75 12.11
N ALA A 67 -16.93 -9.49 11.06
CA ALA A 67 -17.52 -9.31 9.74
C ALA A 67 -19.04 -9.60 9.77
N HIS A 68 -19.82 -8.77 9.08
CA HIS A 68 -21.27 -8.87 9.06
C HIS A 68 -21.83 -10.29 8.75
N PRO A 69 -21.29 -11.05 7.76
CA PRO A 69 -21.72 -12.43 7.53
C PRO A 69 -21.46 -13.38 8.71
N SER A 70 -20.33 -13.21 9.39
CA SER A 70 -19.95 -14.00 10.57
C SER A 70 -20.89 -13.72 11.74
N THR A 71 -21.23 -12.44 11.95
CA THR A 71 -22.20 -12.01 12.95
C THR A 71 -23.57 -12.65 12.69
N ILE A 72 -24.08 -12.61 11.44
CA ILE A 72 -25.36 -13.25 11.08
C ILE A 72 -25.35 -14.76 11.39
N THR A 73 -24.26 -15.46 11.08
CA THR A 73 -24.15 -16.88 11.34
C THR A 73 -24.22 -17.18 12.83
N LEU A 74 -23.51 -16.40 13.63
CA LEU A 74 -23.49 -16.52 15.09
C LEU A 74 -24.86 -16.19 15.71
N LEU A 75 -25.57 -15.18 15.21
CA LEU A 75 -26.92 -14.83 15.66
C LEU A 75 -27.92 -15.96 15.36
N LYS A 76 -27.88 -16.57 14.17
CA LYS A 76 -28.75 -17.73 13.84
C LYS A 76 -28.55 -18.90 14.81
N GLU A 77 -27.29 -19.14 15.19
CA GLU A 77 -26.96 -20.17 16.17
C GLU A 77 -27.53 -19.82 17.56
N LEU A 78 -27.32 -18.59 18.03
CA LEU A 78 -27.84 -18.11 19.31
C LEU A 78 -29.37 -18.10 19.36
N GLU A 79 -30.05 -17.75 18.26
CA GLU A 79 -31.51 -17.86 18.14
C GLU A 79 -31.98 -19.33 18.26
N LYS A 80 -31.30 -20.27 17.58
CA LYS A 80 -31.59 -21.71 17.66
C LYS A 80 -31.45 -22.24 19.08
N HIS A 81 -30.50 -21.71 19.87
CA HIS A 81 -30.34 -22.04 21.29
C HIS A 81 -31.30 -21.27 22.21
N GLY A 82 -32.11 -20.38 21.65
CA GLY A 82 -33.10 -19.56 22.40
C GLY A 82 -32.46 -18.55 23.33
N LEU A 83 -31.23 -18.09 23.03
CA LEU A 83 -30.48 -17.12 23.84
C LEU A 83 -30.73 -15.68 23.43
N ILE A 84 -31.16 -15.45 22.19
CA ILE A 84 -31.50 -14.12 21.68
C ILE A 84 -32.85 -14.15 20.97
N GLU A 85 -33.45 -12.98 20.85
CA GLU A 85 -34.66 -12.72 20.10
C GLU A 85 -34.46 -11.60 19.11
N SER A 86 -35.00 -11.79 17.89
CA SER A 86 -35.01 -10.74 16.88
C SER A 86 -36.40 -10.07 16.83
N PHE A 87 -36.39 -8.74 16.63
CA PHE A 87 -37.60 -7.95 16.46
C PHE A 87 -37.38 -6.82 15.47
N LYS A 88 -38.45 -6.21 14.97
CA LYS A 88 -38.33 -5.03 14.09
C LYS A 88 -38.20 -3.76 14.93
N ASP A 89 -37.36 -2.82 14.44
CA ASP A 89 -37.26 -1.49 15.07
C ASP A 89 -38.63 -0.76 14.93
N GLY A 90 -39.10 -0.19 16.01
CA GLY A 90 -40.35 0.59 16.00
C GLY A 90 -40.30 1.88 15.20
N LYS A 91 -39.09 2.36 14.83
CA LYS A 91 -38.90 3.58 14.02
C LYS A 91 -38.55 3.30 12.56
N ASP A 92 -37.89 2.19 12.28
CA ASP A 92 -37.54 1.74 10.93
C ASP A 92 -37.69 0.22 10.83
N GLU A 93 -38.84 -0.21 10.30
CA GLU A 93 -39.18 -1.64 10.16
C GLU A 93 -38.22 -2.46 9.28
N ARG A 94 -37.33 -1.80 8.53
CA ARG A 94 -36.26 -2.45 7.74
C ARG A 94 -35.09 -2.89 8.60
N LYS A 95 -34.95 -2.32 9.81
CA LYS A 95 -33.89 -2.68 10.76
C LYS A 95 -34.30 -3.88 11.61
N ARG A 96 -33.57 -4.96 11.51
CA ARG A 96 -33.66 -6.10 12.42
C ARG A 96 -32.84 -5.82 13.67
N MET A 97 -33.52 -5.73 14.81
CA MET A 97 -32.94 -5.56 16.12
C MET A 97 -32.84 -6.91 16.82
N VAL A 98 -31.85 -7.03 17.70
CA VAL A 98 -31.57 -8.23 18.48
C VAL A 98 -31.44 -7.87 19.95
N ARG A 99 -32.01 -8.69 20.82
CA ARG A 99 -31.91 -8.56 22.29
C ARG A 99 -31.72 -9.94 22.95
N LEU A 100 -31.32 -9.96 24.19
CA LEU A 100 -31.27 -11.16 25.00
C LEU A 100 -32.67 -11.69 25.28
N SER A 101 -32.84 -13.02 25.22
CA SER A 101 -34.03 -13.68 25.72
C SER A 101 -34.03 -13.71 27.25
N GLU A 102 -35.19 -14.02 27.85
CA GLU A 102 -35.30 -14.27 29.30
C GLU A 102 -34.37 -15.43 29.75
N LYS A 103 -34.28 -16.49 28.94
CA LYS A 103 -33.34 -17.59 29.16
C LYS A 103 -31.89 -17.11 29.26
N ALA A 104 -31.45 -16.26 28.36
CA ALA A 104 -30.10 -15.70 28.40
C ALA A 104 -29.86 -14.80 29.61
N GLN A 105 -30.84 -14.01 30.01
CA GLN A 105 -30.71 -13.15 31.21
C GLN A 105 -30.51 -13.99 32.48
N LEU A 106 -31.27 -15.08 32.63
CA LEU A 106 -31.10 -16.04 33.72
C LEU A 106 -29.72 -16.77 33.65
N LEU A 107 -29.27 -17.11 32.45
CA LEU A 107 -27.98 -17.73 32.26
C LEU A 107 -26.83 -16.77 32.63
N ILE A 108 -26.92 -15.50 32.27
CA ILE A 108 -25.94 -14.47 32.64
C ILE A 108 -25.81 -14.33 34.14
N GLN A 109 -26.92 -14.36 34.92
CA GLN A 109 -26.87 -14.31 36.34
C GLN A 109 -26.02 -15.45 36.96
N LYS A 110 -26.06 -16.65 36.35
CA LYS A 110 -25.21 -17.77 36.76
C LYS A 110 -23.76 -17.59 36.30
N MET A 111 -23.52 -16.94 35.17
CA MET A 111 -22.19 -16.74 34.58
C MET A 111 -21.42 -15.60 35.27
N GLN A 112 -22.08 -14.56 35.78
CA GLN A 112 -21.41 -13.40 36.35
C GLN A 112 -20.34 -13.73 37.39
N PRO A 113 -20.58 -14.55 38.42
CA PRO A 113 -19.53 -14.91 39.37
C PRO A 113 -18.38 -15.69 38.73
N VAL A 114 -18.64 -16.52 37.69
CA VAL A 114 -17.62 -17.26 36.96
C VAL A 114 -16.79 -16.28 36.12
N TRP A 115 -17.40 -15.32 35.48
CA TRP A 115 -16.71 -14.27 34.70
C TRP A 115 -15.78 -13.42 35.57
N GLU A 116 -16.15 -13.12 36.78
CA GLU A 116 -15.28 -12.38 37.73
C GLU A 116 -13.99 -13.16 38.03
N VAL A 117 -14.08 -14.47 38.22
CA VAL A 117 -12.90 -15.32 38.42
C VAL A 117 -12.08 -15.46 37.15
N MET A 118 -12.74 -15.68 36.01
CA MET A 118 -12.09 -15.74 34.71
C MET A 118 -11.34 -14.45 34.38
N ARG A 119 -11.93 -13.28 34.66
CA ARG A 119 -11.29 -11.97 34.51
C ARG A 119 -10.00 -11.87 35.31
N LYS A 120 -10.00 -12.24 36.56
CA LYS A 120 -8.80 -12.23 37.41
C LYS A 120 -7.72 -13.16 36.89
N ALA A 121 -8.10 -14.39 36.49
CA ALA A 121 -7.17 -15.35 35.91
C ALA A 121 -6.56 -14.84 34.59
N ALA A 122 -7.36 -14.21 33.73
CA ALA A 122 -6.87 -13.59 32.51
C ALA A 122 -5.92 -12.41 32.79
N GLU A 123 -6.24 -11.58 33.79
CA GLU A 123 -5.37 -10.49 34.24
C GLU A 123 -4.02 -10.99 34.77
N GLU A 124 -3.96 -12.07 35.52
CA GLU A 124 -2.70 -12.70 35.93
C GLU A 124 -1.84 -13.14 34.77
N ILE A 125 -2.47 -13.64 33.69
CA ILE A 125 -1.77 -14.08 32.47
C ILE A 125 -1.30 -12.88 31.63
N THR A 126 -2.11 -11.84 31.50
CA THR A 126 -1.89 -10.73 30.56
C THR A 126 -1.17 -9.53 31.17
N ASN A 127 -1.25 -9.35 32.49
CA ASN A 127 -0.63 -8.23 33.21
C ASN A 127 0.78 -8.58 33.69
N THR A 128 1.66 -8.92 32.76
CA THR A 128 3.08 -9.17 32.99
C THR A 128 3.91 -7.91 32.73
N ALA A 129 5.24 -8.01 32.73
CA ALA A 129 6.14 -6.89 32.44
C ALA A 129 5.79 -6.18 31.10
N ASN A 130 5.25 -6.93 30.13
CA ASN A 130 4.71 -6.40 28.88
C ASN A 130 3.19 -6.65 28.89
N ASN A 131 2.41 -5.69 29.34
CA ASN A 131 0.96 -5.84 29.37
C ASN A 131 0.39 -6.12 27.97
N LEU A 132 -0.17 -7.33 27.80
CA LEU A 132 -0.64 -7.79 26.49
C LEU A 132 -1.82 -6.97 25.96
N LEU A 133 -2.77 -6.58 26.83
CA LEU A 133 -3.95 -5.82 26.40
C LEU A 133 -3.56 -4.44 25.87
N LEU A 134 -2.67 -3.74 26.60
CA LEU A 134 -2.14 -2.45 26.14
C LEU A 134 -1.37 -2.60 24.82
N ALA A 135 -0.56 -3.63 24.67
CA ALA A 135 0.18 -3.88 23.44
C ALA A 135 -0.77 -4.18 22.25
N MET A 136 -1.89 -4.87 22.50
CA MET A 136 -2.93 -5.10 21.49
C MET A 136 -3.64 -3.81 21.08
N ASP A 137 -3.97 -2.93 22.03
CA ASP A 137 -4.59 -1.63 21.76
C ASP A 137 -3.66 -0.73 20.94
N GLU A 138 -2.37 -0.69 21.28
CA GLU A 138 -1.35 0.02 20.52
C GLU A 138 -1.24 -0.52 19.09
N ALA A 139 -1.18 -1.84 18.92
CA ALA A 139 -1.12 -2.47 17.60
C ALA A 139 -2.38 -2.18 16.77
N ALA A 140 -3.57 -2.25 17.39
CA ALA A 140 -4.83 -1.91 16.73
C ALA A 140 -4.86 -0.44 16.28
N TYR A 141 -4.38 0.48 17.12
CA TYR A 141 -4.23 1.90 16.76
C TYR A 141 -3.30 2.10 15.57
N GLN A 142 -2.14 1.41 15.54
CA GLN A 142 -1.20 1.50 14.43
C GLN A 142 -1.78 0.96 13.11
N ILE A 143 -2.55 -0.13 13.16
CA ILE A 143 -3.25 -0.68 11.97
C ILE A 143 -4.32 0.28 11.46
N LYS A 144 -5.04 0.97 12.37
CA LYS A 144 -6.06 1.97 12.01
C LYS A 144 -5.43 3.22 11.38
N LYS A 145 -4.24 3.61 11.83
CA LYS A 145 -3.49 4.75 11.28
C LYS A 145 -2.95 4.49 9.88
N GLU A 146 -2.40 3.32 9.66
CA GLU A 146 -1.85 2.85 8.38
C GLU A 146 -2.06 1.34 8.30
N SER A 147 -2.84 0.85 7.32
CA SER A 147 -3.12 -0.57 7.19
C SER A 147 -1.83 -1.39 6.98
N PHE A 148 -1.87 -2.68 7.30
CA PHE A 148 -0.72 -3.56 7.05
C PHE A 148 -0.34 -3.61 5.58
N PHE A 149 -1.33 -3.55 4.67
CA PHE A 149 -1.10 -3.54 3.24
C PHE A 149 -0.44 -2.24 2.76
N ASP A 150 -0.93 -1.07 3.20
CA ASP A 150 -0.34 0.23 2.83
C ASP A 150 1.11 0.35 3.33
N ARG A 151 1.35 -0.12 4.55
CA ARG A 151 2.70 -0.20 5.15
C ARG A 151 3.63 -1.12 4.35
N TYR A 152 3.13 -2.28 3.91
CA TYR A 152 3.86 -3.17 3.02
C TYR A 152 4.18 -2.49 1.68
N GLN A 153 3.21 -1.83 1.06
CA GLN A 153 3.42 -1.13 -0.20
C GLN A 153 4.49 -0.03 -0.07
N ARG A 154 4.41 0.78 0.98
CA ARG A 154 5.39 1.84 1.26
C ARG A 154 6.79 1.29 1.45
N LEU A 155 6.96 0.28 2.31
CA LEU A 155 8.26 -0.34 2.57
C LEU A 155 8.84 -1.02 1.33
N SER A 156 8.02 -1.75 0.57
CA SER A 156 8.43 -2.39 -0.69
C SER A 156 8.87 -1.36 -1.74
N GLN A 157 8.20 -0.21 -1.77
CA GLN A 157 8.59 0.88 -2.67
C GLN A 157 9.90 1.55 -2.22
N GLU A 158 10.07 1.79 -0.92
CA GLU A 158 11.31 2.32 -0.34
C GLU A 158 12.50 1.39 -0.63
N GLU A 159 12.34 0.08 -0.44
CA GLU A 159 13.35 -0.92 -0.75
C GLU A 159 13.70 -0.94 -2.24
N THR A 160 12.69 -0.94 -3.12
CA THR A 160 12.92 -0.86 -4.56
C THR A 160 13.66 0.42 -4.93
N THR A 161 13.23 1.56 -4.37
CA THR A 161 13.82 2.88 -4.66
C THR A 161 15.29 2.95 -4.21
N SER A 162 15.61 2.40 -3.03
CA SER A 162 16.98 2.34 -2.51
C SER A 162 17.90 1.43 -3.33
N ALA A 163 17.36 0.43 -4.01
CA ALA A 163 18.10 -0.47 -4.88
C ALA A 163 18.36 0.09 -6.31
N ILE A 164 17.78 1.27 -6.64
CA ILE A 164 18.03 1.93 -7.92
C ILE A 164 19.37 2.66 -7.88
N LYS A 165 20.20 2.38 -8.86
CA LYS A 165 21.46 3.12 -9.12
C LYS A 165 21.29 3.93 -10.41
N ILE A 166 21.64 5.21 -10.38
CA ILE A 166 21.71 6.03 -11.59
C ILE A 166 23.19 6.12 -11.97
N VAL A 167 23.49 5.74 -13.20
CA VAL A 167 24.87 5.71 -13.72
C VAL A 167 24.95 6.44 -15.05
N ASP A 168 26.14 6.97 -15.37
CA ASP A 168 26.40 7.49 -16.70
C ASP A 168 26.38 6.36 -17.74
N TYR A 169 25.94 6.68 -18.94
CA TYR A 169 25.94 5.77 -20.07
C TYR A 169 27.36 5.30 -20.41
N THR A 170 27.46 4.03 -20.74
CA THR A 170 28.61 3.44 -21.42
C THR A 170 28.11 2.65 -22.64
N LYS A 171 28.99 2.31 -23.56
CA LYS A 171 28.66 1.53 -24.75
C LYS A 171 28.00 0.17 -24.44
N ALA A 172 28.28 -0.39 -23.27
CA ALA A 172 27.61 -1.61 -22.78
C ALA A 172 26.08 -1.45 -22.66
N TYR A 173 25.60 -0.22 -22.44
CA TYR A 173 24.17 0.08 -22.32
C TYR A 173 23.51 0.51 -23.63
N ALA A 174 24.22 0.51 -24.78
CA ALA A 174 23.68 0.97 -26.07
C ALA A 174 22.41 0.20 -26.45
N LYS A 175 22.44 -1.13 -26.35
CA LYS A 175 21.27 -1.97 -26.62
C LYS A 175 20.11 -1.67 -25.69
N ALA A 176 20.35 -1.51 -24.41
CA ALA A 176 19.32 -1.21 -23.42
C ALA A 176 18.69 0.18 -23.66
N PHE A 177 19.53 1.18 -23.99
CA PHE A 177 19.06 2.50 -24.39
C PHE A 177 18.13 2.44 -25.60
N TYR A 178 18.52 1.69 -26.62
CA TYR A 178 17.70 1.47 -27.82
C TYR A 178 16.37 0.78 -27.43
N ASP A 179 16.45 -0.40 -26.82
CA ASP A 179 15.29 -1.25 -26.54
C ASP A 179 14.23 -0.55 -25.68
N LEU A 180 14.65 0.14 -24.61
CA LEU A 180 13.75 0.84 -23.69
C LEU A 180 13.02 1.99 -24.39
N ASN A 181 13.72 2.78 -25.19
CA ASN A 181 13.12 3.89 -25.90
C ASN A 181 12.27 3.44 -27.09
N TYR A 182 12.73 2.46 -27.85
CA TYR A 182 11.96 1.90 -28.96
C TYR A 182 10.65 1.29 -28.48
N ALA A 183 10.70 0.49 -27.41
CA ALA A 183 9.50 -0.10 -26.81
C ALA A 183 8.51 0.96 -26.33
N TRP A 184 8.98 2.08 -25.76
CA TRP A 184 8.12 3.18 -25.33
C TRP A 184 7.52 3.94 -26.51
N ILE A 185 8.33 4.24 -27.54
CA ILE A 185 7.86 4.97 -28.73
C ILE A 185 6.84 4.12 -29.49
N SER A 186 7.15 2.86 -29.77
CA SER A 186 6.27 1.95 -30.53
C SER A 186 4.96 1.61 -29.81
N ASP A 187 4.92 1.73 -28.49
CA ASP A 187 3.71 1.51 -27.67
C ASP A 187 2.72 2.69 -27.74
N ALA A 188 3.23 3.91 -27.91
CA ALA A 188 2.44 5.13 -27.81
C ALA A 188 2.34 5.90 -29.16
N TYR A 189 3.26 5.68 -30.10
CA TYR A 189 3.41 6.45 -31.32
C TYR A 189 3.91 5.59 -32.48
N GLU A 190 3.88 6.17 -33.67
CA GLU A 190 4.65 5.67 -34.81
C GLU A 190 6.13 6.05 -34.67
N VAL A 191 7.04 5.11 -34.90
CA VAL A 191 8.49 5.35 -34.83
C VAL A 191 8.88 6.19 -36.06
N GLU A 192 9.39 7.39 -35.83
CA GLU A 192 9.86 8.27 -36.90
C GLU A 192 11.31 7.90 -37.30
N PRO A 193 11.72 8.08 -38.61
CA PRO A 193 13.11 7.78 -39.02
C PRO A 193 14.18 8.54 -38.21
N GLU A 194 13.83 9.68 -37.65
CA GLU A 194 14.72 10.46 -36.77
C GLU A 194 14.89 9.80 -35.39
N ASP A 195 13.87 9.08 -34.89
CA ASP A 195 14.01 8.28 -33.69
C ASP A 195 15.04 7.17 -33.85
N GLU A 196 14.92 6.39 -34.94
CA GLU A 196 15.84 5.28 -35.24
C GLU A 196 17.29 5.74 -35.31
N LYS A 197 17.58 6.82 -36.08
CA LYS A 197 18.93 7.38 -36.17
C LYS A 197 19.53 7.74 -34.79
N VAL A 198 18.72 8.35 -33.93
CA VAL A 198 19.18 8.81 -32.63
C VAL A 198 19.37 7.62 -31.69
N LEU A 199 18.55 6.58 -31.78
CA LEU A 199 18.65 5.39 -30.93
C LEU A 199 19.78 4.45 -31.34
N GLU A 200 20.11 4.39 -32.66
CA GLU A 200 21.22 3.58 -33.20
C GLU A 200 22.59 4.13 -32.87
N ASP A 201 22.73 5.47 -32.77
CA ASP A 201 24.03 6.12 -32.46
C ASP A 201 23.87 7.21 -31.38
N PRO A 202 23.52 6.82 -30.14
CA PRO A 202 23.30 7.79 -29.07
C PRO A 202 24.59 8.56 -28.70
N GLU A 203 25.76 7.99 -28.91
CA GLU A 203 27.04 8.66 -28.63
C GLU A 203 27.20 9.88 -29.54
N LYS A 204 26.92 9.75 -30.80
CA LYS A 204 26.99 10.84 -31.80
C LYS A 204 25.99 11.96 -31.50
N TYR A 205 24.76 11.61 -31.11
CA TYR A 205 23.67 12.58 -30.97
C TYR A 205 23.60 13.26 -29.60
N TYR A 206 24.16 12.65 -28.57
CA TYR A 206 24.13 13.18 -27.18
C TYR A 206 25.51 13.47 -26.63
N LEU A 207 26.49 12.55 -26.78
CA LEU A 207 27.75 12.65 -26.04
C LEU A 207 28.81 13.46 -26.79
N LYS A 208 28.81 13.43 -28.12
CA LYS A 208 29.82 14.08 -28.97
C LYS A 208 29.99 15.57 -28.68
N ASP A 209 28.87 16.26 -28.41
CA ASP A 209 28.84 17.70 -28.16
C ASP A 209 28.78 18.03 -26.65
N GLY A 210 29.19 17.07 -25.79
CA GLY A 210 29.29 17.28 -24.35
C GLY A 210 27.96 17.17 -23.60
N GLY A 211 26.96 16.56 -24.17
CA GLY A 211 25.73 16.19 -23.44
C GLY A 211 25.92 14.94 -22.57
N ALA A 212 24.84 14.36 -22.09
CA ALA A 212 24.88 13.21 -21.20
C ALA A 212 23.74 12.21 -21.45
N ILE A 213 23.94 10.96 -21.11
CA ILE A 213 22.89 9.96 -21.02
C ILE A 213 23.03 9.28 -19.66
N LEU A 214 21.95 9.20 -18.92
CA LEU A 214 21.86 8.49 -17.65
C LEU A 214 21.02 7.22 -17.80
N ILE A 215 21.45 6.17 -17.10
CA ILE A 215 20.82 4.86 -17.07
C ILE A 215 20.40 4.58 -15.62
N ALA A 216 19.16 4.22 -15.41
CA ALA A 216 18.69 3.68 -14.14
C ALA A 216 18.85 2.16 -14.14
N LEU A 217 19.56 1.64 -13.13
CA LEU A 217 19.77 0.21 -12.92
C LEU A 217 18.95 -0.26 -11.71
N TYR A 218 18.33 -1.41 -11.83
CA TYR A 218 17.74 -2.18 -10.74
C TYR A 218 18.31 -3.58 -10.75
N GLN A 219 18.97 -4.00 -9.66
CA GLN A 219 19.71 -5.27 -9.61
C GLN A 219 20.71 -5.42 -10.79
N ASP A 220 21.41 -4.34 -11.09
CA ASP A 220 22.36 -4.18 -12.19
C ASP A 220 21.79 -4.29 -13.60
N GLU A 221 20.46 -4.46 -13.76
CA GLU A 221 19.77 -4.47 -15.04
C GLU A 221 19.23 -3.06 -15.40
N PRO A 222 19.41 -2.60 -16.67
CA PRO A 222 18.91 -1.31 -17.13
C PRO A 222 17.37 -1.29 -17.17
N VAL A 223 16.77 -0.36 -16.42
CA VAL A 223 15.32 -0.25 -16.29
C VAL A 223 14.76 1.12 -16.68
N GLY A 224 15.62 2.08 -16.92
CA GLY A 224 15.22 3.42 -17.37
C GLY A 224 16.38 4.20 -17.97
N THR A 225 16.05 5.19 -18.79
CA THR A 225 17.01 6.08 -19.47
C THR A 225 16.53 7.51 -19.45
N CYS A 226 17.48 8.46 -19.51
CA CYS A 226 17.21 9.84 -19.85
C CYS A 226 18.46 10.45 -20.50
N ALA A 227 18.29 11.34 -21.47
CA ALA A 227 19.38 11.97 -22.19
C ALA A 227 19.30 13.49 -22.17
N LEU A 228 20.45 14.17 -22.13
CA LEU A 228 20.64 15.59 -22.26
C LEU A 228 21.44 15.90 -23.53
N LYS A 229 20.94 16.83 -24.32
CA LYS A 229 21.61 17.33 -25.51
C LYS A 229 21.73 18.83 -25.46
N TRP A 230 22.90 19.37 -25.80
CA TRP A 230 23.06 20.83 -25.96
C TRP A 230 22.25 21.36 -27.14
N GLY A 231 21.57 22.47 -26.91
CA GLY A 231 20.85 23.25 -27.90
C GLY A 231 21.48 24.65 -28.05
N GLU A 232 20.75 25.69 -27.67
CA GLU A 232 21.24 27.05 -27.63
C GLU A 232 22.24 27.22 -26.47
N PRO A 233 23.11 28.26 -26.49
CA PRO A 233 24.05 28.52 -25.40
C PRO A 233 23.37 28.57 -24.02
N GLY A 234 23.87 27.79 -23.10
CA GLY A 234 23.31 27.66 -21.74
C GLY A 234 22.03 26.82 -21.61
N VAL A 235 21.54 26.22 -22.72
CA VAL A 235 20.30 25.44 -22.73
C VAL A 235 20.58 23.99 -23.12
N VAL A 236 20.11 23.05 -22.32
CA VAL A 236 20.12 21.62 -22.67
C VAL A 236 18.70 21.11 -22.85
N GLU A 237 18.51 20.24 -23.84
CA GLU A 237 17.26 19.50 -24.07
C GLU A 237 17.29 18.17 -23.36
N MET A 238 16.33 17.92 -22.48
CA MET A 238 16.07 16.61 -21.88
C MET A 238 15.15 15.81 -22.79
N SER A 239 15.58 14.62 -23.16
CA SER A 239 14.83 13.72 -24.04
C SER A 239 15.08 12.25 -23.70
N LYS A 240 14.41 11.33 -24.44
CA LYS A 240 14.57 9.88 -24.27
C LYS A 240 14.41 9.42 -22.82
N MET A 241 13.50 10.09 -22.08
CA MET A 241 13.18 9.72 -20.72
C MET A 241 12.10 8.64 -20.69
N THR A 242 12.48 7.45 -20.29
CA THR A 242 11.59 6.31 -20.20
C THR A 242 11.95 5.38 -19.04
N VAL A 243 10.96 4.64 -18.54
CA VAL A 243 11.10 3.56 -17.56
C VAL A 243 10.35 2.35 -18.10
N SER A 244 10.97 1.17 -17.99
CA SER A 244 10.39 -0.10 -18.42
C SER A 244 9.00 -0.33 -17.80
N LYS A 245 8.05 -0.92 -18.54
CA LYS A 245 6.66 -1.11 -18.08
C LYS A 245 6.57 -1.81 -16.73
N ALA A 246 7.40 -2.85 -16.51
CA ALA A 246 7.42 -3.63 -15.27
C ALA A 246 7.87 -2.84 -14.04
N MET A 247 8.59 -1.72 -14.26
CA MET A 247 9.16 -0.91 -13.19
C MET A 247 8.49 0.47 -13.03
N ARG A 248 7.41 0.73 -13.77
CA ARG A 248 6.61 1.95 -13.59
C ARG A 248 5.91 1.96 -12.23
N GLY A 249 5.63 3.15 -11.72
CA GLY A 249 5.00 3.34 -10.39
C GLY A 249 5.95 3.20 -9.20
N LYS A 250 7.22 2.84 -9.43
CA LYS A 250 8.25 2.63 -8.39
C LYS A 250 9.18 3.84 -8.18
N LYS A 251 8.72 5.04 -8.51
CA LYS A 251 9.45 6.34 -8.38
C LYS A 251 10.78 6.44 -9.15
N ILE A 252 11.08 5.50 -10.06
CA ILE A 252 12.33 5.52 -10.85
C ILE A 252 12.40 6.77 -11.74
N GLY A 253 11.26 7.20 -12.30
CA GLY A 253 11.19 8.44 -13.06
C GLY A 253 11.56 9.68 -12.23
N ASP A 254 11.16 9.76 -10.96
CA ASP A 254 11.53 10.83 -10.04
C ASP A 254 13.05 10.84 -9.80
N LEU A 255 13.65 9.67 -9.52
CA LEU A 255 15.10 9.54 -9.31
C LEU A 255 15.88 9.93 -10.56
N LEU A 256 15.48 9.41 -11.72
CA LEU A 256 16.15 9.67 -12.98
C LEU A 256 16.03 11.13 -13.38
N GLY A 257 14.83 11.74 -13.20
CA GLY A 257 14.59 13.15 -13.50
C GLY A 257 15.43 14.08 -12.62
N ASN A 258 15.50 13.82 -11.31
CA ASN A 258 16.37 14.59 -10.41
C ASN A 258 17.84 14.44 -10.79
N ALA A 259 18.31 13.21 -11.06
CA ALA A 259 19.69 12.98 -11.45
C ALA A 259 20.08 13.70 -12.75
N VAL A 260 19.16 13.74 -13.73
CA VAL A 260 19.37 14.46 -14.99
C VAL A 260 19.42 15.97 -14.78
N ILE A 261 18.59 16.52 -13.90
CA ILE A 261 18.64 17.95 -13.54
C ILE A 261 19.98 18.30 -12.88
N GLU A 262 20.46 17.48 -11.95
CA GLU A 262 21.79 17.68 -11.34
C GLU A 262 22.89 17.55 -12.39
N LYS A 263 22.82 16.56 -13.27
CA LYS A 263 23.76 16.41 -14.39
C LYS A 263 23.78 17.65 -15.29
N ALA A 264 22.62 18.25 -15.57
CA ALA A 264 22.54 19.51 -16.35
C ALA A 264 23.26 20.66 -15.63
N ARG A 265 23.15 20.76 -14.29
CA ARG A 265 23.91 21.74 -13.48
C ARG A 265 25.41 21.48 -13.53
N GLU A 266 25.83 20.22 -13.40
CA GLU A 266 27.26 19.83 -13.52
C GLU A 266 27.84 20.20 -14.89
N LEU A 267 27.08 20.09 -15.96
CA LEU A 267 27.46 20.50 -17.31
C LEU A 267 27.50 22.02 -17.51
N GLY A 268 27.04 22.82 -16.54
CA GLY A 268 27.01 24.27 -16.59
C GLY A 268 25.81 24.83 -17.36
N ALA A 269 24.74 24.07 -17.55
CA ALA A 269 23.53 24.56 -18.15
C ALA A 269 22.80 25.54 -17.21
N GLN A 270 22.14 26.54 -17.82
CA GLN A 270 21.32 27.52 -17.10
C GLN A 270 19.83 27.16 -17.16
N LYS A 271 19.47 26.35 -18.15
CA LYS A 271 18.09 25.96 -18.40
C LYS A 271 18.02 24.55 -18.99
N VAL A 272 17.02 23.80 -18.56
CA VAL A 272 16.61 22.52 -19.19
C VAL A 272 15.29 22.76 -19.91
N ILE A 273 15.21 22.33 -21.17
CA ILE A 273 13.96 22.29 -21.94
C ILE A 273 13.60 20.83 -22.27
N LEU A 274 12.33 20.57 -22.53
CA LEU A 274 11.87 19.29 -23.07
C LEU A 274 10.67 19.50 -23.99
N TYR A 275 10.49 18.54 -24.90
CA TYR A 275 9.32 18.44 -25.76
C TYR A 275 8.57 17.14 -25.44
N SER A 276 7.24 17.21 -25.42
CA SER A 276 6.40 16.07 -25.07
C SER A 276 5.06 16.12 -25.82
N ASN A 277 4.18 15.16 -25.54
CA ASN A 277 2.83 15.09 -26.09
C ASN A 277 1.80 14.93 -24.96
N LYS A 278 0.80 15.82 -24.93
CA LYS A 278 -0.23 15.86 -23.86
C LYS A 278 -1.06 14.58 -23.79
N LYS A 279 -1.33 13.95 -24.94
CA LYS A 279 -2.19 12.78 -25.02
C LYS A 279 -1.46 11.46 -24.68
N GLY A 280 -0.26 11.27 -25.24
CA GLY A 280 0.50 10.02 -25.09
C GLY A 280 1.43 9.98 -23.88
N SER A 281 1.71 11.12 -23.23
CA SER A 281 2.71 11.23 -22.15
C SER A 281 2.17 11.94 -20.88
N ALA A 282 0.90 11.80 -20.58
CA ALA A 282 0.28 12.48 -19.42
C ALA A 282 1.01 12.20 -18.10
N ALA A 283 1.44 10.96 -17.85
CA ALA A 283 2.22 10.60 -16.67
C ALA A 283 3.60 11.30 -16.66
N GLY A 284 4.27 11.40 -17.81
CA GLY A 284 5.53 12.13 -17.94
C GLY A 284 5.36 13.63 -17.66
N ILE A 285 4.31 14.26 -18.22
CA ILE A 285 4.02 15.67 -17.98
C ILE A 285 3.78 15.96 -16.50
N ASN A 286 3.06 15.09 -15.80
CA ASN A 286 2.84 15.23 -14.36
C ASN A 286 4.16 15.11 -13.58
N LEU A 287 5.04 14.19 -13.99
CA LEU A 287 6.37 14.07 -13.42
C LEU A 287 7.19 15.35 -13.66
N TYR A 288 7.21 15.89 -14.88
CA TYR A 288 7.96 17.12 -15.20
C TYR A 288 7.45 18.32 -14.40
N ARG A 289 6.13 18.46 -14.22
CA ARG A 289 5.57 19.51 -13.31
C ARG A 289 6.03 19.32 -11.88
N LYS A 290 6.05 18.10 -11.39
CA LYS A 290 6.56 17.76 -10.04
C LYS A 290 8.05 18.10 -9.88
N LEU A 291 8.85 17.93 -10.94
CA LEU A 291 10.26 18.30 -11.00
C LEU A 291 10.49 19.83 -11.15
N GLY A 292 9.43 20.61 -11.27
CA GLY A 292 9.50 22.06 -11.36
C GLY A 292 9.47 22.65 -12.78
N PHE A 293 9.27 21.82 -13.80
CA PHE A 293 9.11 22.33 -15.17
C PHE A 293 7.77 23.06 -15.35
N ILE A 294 7.82 24.17 -16.07
CA ILE A 294 6.66 24.97 -16.47
C ILE A 294 6.45 24.89 -17.98
N GLU A 295 5.21 25.03 -18.42
CA GLU A 295 4.87 25.05 -19.86
C GLU A 295 5.40 26.35 -20.49
N ALA A 296 6.02 26.24 -21.67
CA ALA A 296 6.59 27.33 -22.44
C ALA A 296 6.06 27.33 -23.89
N PRO A 297 6.19 28.46 -24.64
CA PRO A 297 5.80 28.51 -26.03
C PRO A 297 6.46 27.43 -26.87
N LEU A 298 5.67 26.70 -27.65
CA LEU A 298 6.14 25.59 -28.49
C LEU A 298 6.87 26.13 -29.74
N THR A 299 8.20 26.14 -29.67
CA THR A 299 9.10 26.55 -30.76
C THR A 299 10.31 25.62 -30.82
N GLY A 300 10.92 25.45 -31.99
CA GLY A 300 12.24 24.82 -32.13
C GLY A 300 12.26 23.28 -31.92
N HIS A 301 11.24 22.55 -32.36
CA HIS A 301 11.22 21.08 -32.23
C HIS A 301 11.24 20.38 -33.60
N ASN A 302 11.81 19.15 -33.60
CA ASN A 302 11.98 18.32 -34.82
C ASN A 302 10.95 17.17 -34.90
N PHE A 303 10.19 16.87 -33.85
CA PHE A 303 9.23 15.76 -33.83
C PHE A 303 7.80 16.24 -34.05
N LYS A 304 7.11 15.65 -35.06
CA LYS A 304 5.73 16.04 -35.41
C LYS A 304 4.72 15.77 -34.30
N ARG A 305 5.01 14.81 -33.42
CA ARG A 305 4.15 14.44 -32.30
C ARG A 305 4.22 15.37 -31.09
N ALA A 306 5.20 16.28 -31.04
CA ALA A 306 5.33 17.20 -29.90
C ALA A 306 4.25 18.30 -29.96
N ASP A 307 3.47 18.43 -28.89
CA ASP A 307 2.41 19.44 -28.73
C ASP A 307 2.55 20.28 -27.44
N ILE A 308 3.60 20.03 -26.68
CA ILE A 308 3.98 20.78 -25.47
C ILE A 308 5.50 20.93 -25.39
N LYS A 309 5.94 22.12 -25.02
CA LYS A 309 7.31 22.42 -24.56
C LYS A 309 7.25 22.78 -23.09
N MET A 310 8.18 22.28 -22.31
CA MET A 310 8.34 22.65 -20.92
C MET A 310 9.78 23.08 -20.65
N GLU A 311 9.98 23.97 -19.68
CA GLU A 311 11.28 24.47 -19.30
C GLU A 311 11.46 24.57 -17.78
N LEU A 312 12.72 24.40 -17.34
CA LEU A 312 13.17 24.54 -15.97
C LEU A 312 14.42 25.43 -15.94
N ALA A 313 14.40 26.51 -15.20
CA ALA A 313 15.60 27.29 -14.87
C ALA A 313 16.39 26.53 -13.78
N LEU A 314 17.74 26.48 -13.90
CA LEU A 314 18.59 25.70 -13.00
C LEU A 314 19.24 26.56 -11.90
#